data_a8cf12522c595ab8da24525a58a21c55
#
_entry.id   a8cf12522c595ab8da24525a58a21c55
#
_cell.length_a   1.000
_cell.length_b   1.000
_cell.length_c   1.000
_cell.angle_alpha   90.00
_cell.angle_beta   90.00
_cell.angle_gamma   90.00
#
_symmetry.space_group_name_H-M   'P 1'
#
loop_
_entity.id
_entity.type
_entity.pdbx_description
1 polymer ?
#
loop_
_entity_poly.entity_id
_entity_poly.type
_entity_poly.pdbx_seq_one_letter_code
_entity_poly.pdbx_strand_id
1 'polypeptide(L)'
;MGRRVFLVAAALLAASPACGTDGGTAAPCTFTVSKNAVSAKIPTVGEVEWSLAGRPPSSAKIVWTRQDPAGSTLNRGGEAPVDLTKPNYRTLLLGLKQVSAYAFHIEAVRGGQTCVSPDYALPFTGSLTPSPDVSVAVSEAAAREPGFIVTSSGQSVPTSAFILDADGDVVWAADAPDSTGRALMDYAGENMWMVALNPINEGGEMRYVSMDGEQAQQNIAGLENAHHDLTVMPGGKVAALVWSTPGNDPPSDLVIRSPDGTLNTAFTIGSNLYAADSGLYHADAVHYLPFDDSFTISDRNPNLVVKVSATGTLDWQLGGTCAGAPAGDRCSAQGWLVNHGHHLLADGTFLLFNNGQNDNGDVNHIIQFKLNDTRASFTAALVEDYTGTGSGNNLGDVQRLPGGNTLVTYSIEGKIVELDPDWNEVQTFSVRVGYASWRPSLYGPPPRA
;
A
#
# COMPACT_ATOMS: atom_id res chain seq x y z
N MET A 1 63.10 16.37 -15.17
CA MET A 1 63.79 15.73 -14.02
C MET A 1 63.21 16.32 -12.74
N GLY A 2 62.31 15.64 -12.09
CA GLY A 2 61.66 16.06 -10.85
C GLY A 2 61.61 14.90 -9.89
N ARG A 3 62.41 14.96 -8.85
CA ARG A 3 62.52 13.95 -7.79
C ARG A 3 61.28 14.01 -6.92
N ARG A 4 60.61 12.86 -6.77
CA ARG A 4 59.57 12.65 -5.75
C ARG A 4 60.23 12.19 -4.45
N VAL A 5 59.97 12.93 -3.38
CA VAL A 5 60.35 12.56 -2.01
C VAL A 5 59.21 11.73 -1.43
N PHE A 6 59.52 10.52 -1.00
CA PHE A 6 58.62 9.68 -0.21
C PHE A 6 58.86 9.99 1.28
N LEU A 7 57.79 10.46 1.96
CA LEU A 7 57.77 10.51 3.43
C LEU A 7 57.23 9.16 3.94
N VAL A 8 58.06 8.49 4.72
CA VAL A 8 57.70 7.30 5.48
C VAL A 8 57.17 7.80 6.83
N ALA A 9 55.88 7.58 7.10
CA ALA A 9 55.28 7.81 8.40
C ALA A 9 55.46 6.55 9.26
N ALA A 10 56.19 6.69 10.35
CA ALA A 10 56.34 5.65 11.36
C ALA A 10 55.06 5.59 12.24
N ALA A 11 54.34 4.47 12.23
CA ALA A 11 53.23 4.23 13.12
C ALA A 11 53.72 3.79 14.49
N LEU A 12 53.49 4.61 15.51
CA LEU A 12 53.63 4.22 16.92
C LEU A 12 52.47 3.25 17.27
N LEU A 13 52.79 2.03 17.57
CA LEU A 13 51.89 1.08 18.22
C LEU A 13 51.75 1.50 19.69
N ALA A 14 50.61 2.06 20.03
CA ALA A 14 50.16 2.20 21.40
C ALA A 14 49.55 0.84 21.86
N ALA A 15 50.21 0.19 22.80
CA ALA A 15 49.68 -0.99 23.47
C ALA A 15 48.50 -0.57 24.35
N SER A 16 47.29 -0.94 23.92
CA SER A 16 46.10 -0.84 24.77
C SER A 16 46.18 -1.91 25.88
N PRO A 17 45.81 -1.60 27.11
CA PRO A 17 45.71 -2.63 28.16
C PRO A 17 44.62 -3.61 27.79
N ALA A 18 44.92 -4.90 27.83
CA ALA A 18 43.97 -5.98 27.69
C ALA A 18 42.94 -5.87 28.80
N CYS A 19 41.74 -5.44 28.48
CA CYS A 19 40.58 -5.60 29.34
C CYS A 19 40.32 -7.10 29.43
N GLY A 20 40.34 -7.61 30.66
CA GLY A 20 40.11 -9.02 30.96
C GLY A 20 38.78 -9.47 30.33
N THR A 21 38.85 -10.49 29.53
CA THR A 21 37.67 -11.24 29.10
C THR A 21 37.15 -11.99 30.30
N ASP A 22 36.17 -11.43 31.00
CA ASP A 22 35.30 -12.24 31.85
C ASP A 22 34.63 -13.26 30.92
N GLY A 23 35.18 -14.46 30.92
CA GLY A 23 34.64 -15.64 30.27
C GLY A 23 33.36 -16.13 30.94
N GLY A 24 32.38 -15.25 31.12
CA GLY A 24 31.04 -15.65 31.49
C GLY A 24 30.44 -16.39 30.30
N THR A 25 30.23 -17.71 30.46
CA THR A 25 29.46 -18.50 29.52
C THR A 25 28.12 -17.79 29.28
N ALA A 26 27.88 -17.35 28.03
CA ALA A 26 26.63 -16.68 27.68
C ALA A 26 25.47 -17.57 28.18
N ALA A 27 24.57 -16.97 28.96
CA ALA A 27 23.43 -17.73 29.50
C ALA A 27 22.63 -18.36 28.35
N PRO A 28 22.22 -19.62 28.45
CA PRO A 28 21.49 -20.30 27.37
C PRO A 28 20.22 -19.54 27.00
N CYS A 29 19.93 -19.52 25.74
CA CYS A 29 18.72 -18.89 25.19
C CYS A 29 17.53 -19.83 25.43
N THR A 30 16.71 -19.54 26.42
CA THR A 30 15.52 -20.35 26.72
C THR A 30 14.27 -19.57 26.28
N PHE A 31 13.65 -20.06 25.24
CA PHE A 31 12.38 -19.54 24.72
C PHE A 31 11.20 -20.30 25.35
N THR A 32 10.12 -19.57 25.60
CA THR A 32 8.82 -20.14 25.98
C THR A 32 7.78 -19.57 25.03
N VAL A 33 7.10 -20.43 24.27
CA VAL A 33 5.96 -20.06 23.43
C VAL A 33 4.69 -20.30 24.23
N SER A 34 3.97 -19.23 24.56
CA SER A 34 2.74 -19.26 25.36
C SER A 34 1.47 -19.32 24.51
N LYS A 35 1.54 -18.83 23.26
CA LYS A 35 0.48 -18.97 22.26
C LYS A 35 1.09 -19.41 20.93
N ASN A 36 0.48 -20.40 20.31
CA ASN A 36 0.80 -20.90 18.98
C ASN A 36 -0.52 -21.36 18.36
N ALA A 37 -1.15 -20.48 17.59
CA ALA A 37 -2.48 -20.68 17.06
C ALA A 37 -2.62 -20.05 15.68
N VAL A 38 -3.68 -20.37 14.96
CA VAL A 38 -4.19 -19.54 13.88
C VAL A 38 -5.40 -18.74 14.38
N SER A 39 -5.60 -17.54 13.85
CA SER A 39 -6.76 -16.71 14.20
C SER A 39 -8.07 -17.44 13.91
N ALA A 40 -9.00 -17.36 14.84
CA ALA A 40 -10.35 -17.91 14.65
C ALA A 40 -11.18 -17.09 13.64
N LYS A 41 -10.82 -15.84 13.39
CA LYS A 41 -11.53 -14.93 12.48
C LYS A 41 -10.91 -14.93 11.08
N ILE A 42 -9.58 -14.92 11.00
CA ILE A 42 -8.83 -14.94 9.75
C ILE A 42 -7.90 -16.17 9.78
N PRO A 43 -8.40 -17.35 9.42
CA PRO A 43 -7.69 -18.62 9.65
C PRO A 43 -6.43 -18.83 8.80
N THR A 44 -5.99 -17.83 8.06
CA THR A 44 -4.68 -17.76 7.40
C THR A 44 -3.69 -16.86 8.15
N VAL A 45 -4.04 -16.35 9.33
CA VAL A 45 -3.13 -15.54 10.16
C VAL A 45 -2.66 -16.37 11.36
N GLY A 46 -1.34 -16.57 11.46
CA GLY A 46 -0.73 -17.19 12.62
C GLY A 46 -0.61 -16.20 13.77
N GLU A 47 -0.83 -16.67 15.00
CA GLU A 47 -0.70 -15.88 16.24
C GLU A 47 0.33 -16.54 17.15
N VAL A 48 1.43 -15.84 17.40
CA VAL A 48 2.50 -16.31 18.25
C VAL A 48 2.72 -15.35 19.42
N GLU A 49 2.68 -15.89 20.66
CA GLU A 49 3.13 -15.18 21.86
C GLU A 49 4.27 -15.97 22.49
N TRP A 50 5.30 -15.26 22.93
CA TRP A 50 6.50 -15.91 23.43
C TRP A 50 7.24 -15.02 24.42
N SER A 51 8.21 -15.60 25.10
CA SER A 51 9.14 -14.90 25.96
C SER A 51 10.54 -15.51 25.88
N LEU A 52 11.54 -14.74 26.26
CA LEU A 52 12.93 -15.16 26.37
C LEU A 52 13.38 -15.00 27.85
N ALA A 53 13.88 -16.07 28.45
CA ALA A 53 14.34 -16.02 29.81
C ALA A 53 15.55 -15.09 30.00
N GLY A 54 15.56 -14.32 31.08
CA GLY A 54 16.65 -13.40 31.43
C GLY A 54 16.43 -11.98 30.87
N ARG A 55 17.50 -11.34 30.39
CA ARG A 55 17.43 -9.96 29.85
C ARG A 55 16.58 -9.91 28.58
N PRO A 56 15.70 -8.90 28.42
CA PRO A 56 14.93 -8.71 27.20
C PRO A 56 15.82 -8.60 25.95
N PRO A 57 15.35 -9.09 24.80
CA PRO A 57 16.05 -8.89 23.53
C PRO A 57 16.05 -7.43 23.09
N SER A 58 17.03 -7.03 22.29
CA SER A 58 17.09 -5.71 21.65
C SER A 58 16.39 -5.68 20.28
N SER A 59 16.24 -6.83 19.65
CA SER A 59 15.46 -7.05 18.43
C SER A 59 15.06 -8.50 18.31
N ALA A 60 13.99 -8.79 17.61
CA ALA A 60 13.58 -10.15 17.28
C ALA A 60 12.77 -10.21 15.99
N LYS A 61 12.73 -11.39 15.38
CA LYS A 61 11.83 -11.74 14.28
C LYS A 61 11.38 -13.19 14.44
N ILE A 62 10.28 -13.53 13.82
CA ILE A 62 9.84 -14.90 13.63
C ILE A 62 10.02 -15.25 12.16
N VAL A 63 10.74 -16.33 11.90
CA VAL A 63 10.93 -16.87 10.53
C VAL A 63 10.01 -18.08 10.40
N TRP A 64 9.20 -18.09 9.35
CA TRP A 64 8.26 -19.17 9.09
C TRP A 64 8.48 -19.79 7.70
N THR A 65 8.17 -21.07 7.58
CA THR A 65 8.35 -21.83 6.35
C THR A 65 7.18 -22.78 6.12
N ARG A 66 6.67 -22.83 4.92
CA ARG A 66 5.62 -23.76 4.50
C ARG A 66 6.20 -25.18 4.40
N GLN A 67 5.47 -26.14 4.95
CA GLN A 67 5.91 -27.54 5.04
C GLN A 67 5.35 -28.43 3.93
N ASP A 68 4.37 -27.96 3.17
CA ASP A 68 3.74 -28.74 2.12
C ASP A 68 4.68 -28.93 0.93
N PRO A 69 4.84 -30.17 0.40
CA PRO A 69 5.76 -30.45 -0.69
C PRO A 69 5.27 -29.95 -2.07
N ALA A 70 3.97 -29.68 -2.20
CA ALA A 70 3.36 -29.29 -3.47
C ALA A 70 3.10 -27.79 -3.52
N GLY A 71 3.42 -27.17 -4.65
CA GLY A 71 3.06 -25.77 -4.94
C GLY A 71 4.23 -24.92 -5.39
N SER A 72 3.91 -23.65 -5.64
CA SER A 72 4.77 -22.58 -6.10
C SER A 72 6.12 -22.49 -5.38
N THR A 73 7.11 -22.02 -6.11
CA THR A 73 8.42 -21.64 -5.56
C THR A 73 8.41 -20.28 -4.88
N LEU A 74 7.36 -19.49 -5.09
CA LEU A 74 7.17 -18.18 -4.48
C LEU A 74 6.46 -18.32 -3.12
N ASN A 75 6.74 -17.42 -2.20
CA ASN A 75 6.09 -17.32 -0.86
C ASN A 75 6.13 -18.65 -0.05
N ARG A 76 7.24 -19.40 -0.14
CA ARG A 76 7.44 -20.59 0.68
C ARG A 76 7.78 -20.31 2.13
N GLY A 77 8.16 -19.10 2.45
CA GLY A 77 8.53 -18.65 3.78
C GLY A 77 8.48 -17.15 3.89
N GLY A 78 8.62 -16.65 5.10
CA GLY A 78 8.63 -15.22 5.38
C GLY A 78 9.21 -14.91 6.75
N GLU A 79 9.35 -13.64 7.01
CA GLU A 79 9.82 -13.10 8.27
C GLU A 79 8.80 -12.11 8.83
N ALA A 80 8.45 -12.27 10.10
CA ALA A 80 7.60 -11.34 10.83
C ALA A 80 8.45 -10.57 11.85
N PRO A 81 8.60 -9.26 11.74
CA PRO A 81 9.28 -8.45 12.74
C PRO A 81 8.49 -8.49 14.04
N VAL A 82 9.20 -8.53 15.17
CA VAL A 82 8.58 -8.55 16.50
C VAL A 82 8.59 -7.15 17.08
N ASP A 83 7.43 -6.65 17.43
CA ASP A 83 7.30 -5.44 18.24
C ASP A 83 7.52 -5.82 19.72
N LEU A 84 8.69 -5.45 20.22
CA LEU A 84 9.09 -5.75 21.61
C LEU A 84 8.31 -4.95 22.67
N THR A 85 7.49 -3.98 22.27
CA THR A 85 6.62 -3.22 23.17
C THR A 85 5.29 -3.92 23.43
N LYS A 86 4.90 -4.89 22.59
CA LYS A 86 3.67 -5.65 22.77
C LYS A 86 3.78 -6.67 23.90
N PRO A 87 2.69 -6.86 24.66
CA PRO A 87 2.64 -7.92 25.69
C PRO A 87 3.01 -9.28 25.11
N ASN A 88 3.84 -10.04 25.84
CA ASN A 88 4.31 -11.37 25.43
C ASN A 88 4.90 -11.41 24.02
N TYR A 89 5.45 -10.29 23.52
CA TYR A 89 6.00 -10.17 22.16
C TYR A 89 5.06 -10.72 21.09
N ARG A 90 3.73 -10.48 21.29
CA ARG A 90 2.69 -10.97 20.37
C ARG A 90 2.99 -10.56 18.95
N THR A 91 3.04 -11.55 18.05
CA THR A 91 3.39 -11.37 16.64
C THR A 91 2.38 -12.11 15.77
N LEU A 92 1.91 -11.46 14.71
CA LEU A 92 1.09 -12.09 13.67
C LEU A 92 1.99 -12.61 12.56
N LEU A 93 1.71 -13.83 12.08
CA LEU A 93 2.32 -14.38 10.87
C LEU A 93 1.34 -14.16 9.72
N LEU A 94 1.68 -13.26 8.81
CA LEU A 94 0.86 -12.83 7.68
C LEU A 94 1.37 -13.42 6.37
N GLY A 95 0.48 -13.58 5.38
CA GLY A 95 0.82 -14.13 4.07
C GLY A 95 0.84 -15.65 4.02
N LEU A 96 0.21 -16.31 5.00
CA LEU A 96 0.06 -17.76 4.99
C LEU A 96 -1.05 -18.16 4.03
N LYS A 97 -0.81 -19.20 3.22
CA LYS A 97 -1.81 -19.77 2.30
C LYS A 97 -2.88 -20.55 3.04
N GLN A 98 -4.05 -20.64 2.46
CA GLN A 98 -5.15 -21.45 2.98
C GLN A 98 -4.78 -22.93 3.01
N VAL A 99 -5.32 -23.68 3.97
CA VAL A 99 -5.25 -25.14 4.10
C VAL A 99 -3.81 -25.65 3.95
N SER A 100 -2.89 -25.08 4.71
CA SER A 100 -1.44 -25.33 4.57
C SER A 100 -0.77 -25.53 5.94
N ALA A 101 0.30 -26.34 5.96
CA ALA A 101 1.13 -26.58 7.11
C ALA A 101 2.35 -25.65 7.14
N TYR A 102 2.67 -25.10 8.30
CA TYR A 102 3.81 -24.22 8.51
C TYR A 102 4.60 -24.63 9.74
N ALA A 103 5.90 -24.34 9.71
CA ALA A 103 6.75 -24.31 10.88
C ALA A 103 7.36 -22.92 11.04
N PHE A 104 7.70 -22.55 12.26
CA PHE A 104 8.39 -21.30 12.54
C PHE A 104 9.44 -21.47 13.64
N HIS A 105 10.43 -20.57 13.64
CA HIS A 105 11.33 -20.37 14.76
C HIS A 105 11.49 -18.89 15.06
N ILE A 106 11.99 -18.58 16.24
CA ILE A 106 12.18 -17.23 16.73
C ILE A 106 13.67 -16.93 16.73
N GLU A 107 14.07 -15.84 16.10
CA GLU A 107 15.41 -15.28 16.17
C GLU A 107 15.37 -14.00 17.03
N ALA A 108 16.20 -13.91 18.05
CA ALA A 108 16.25 -12.78 18.96
C ALA A 108 17.69 -12.36 19.25
N VAL A 109 17.98 -11.06 19.28
CA VAL A 109 19.29 -10.53 19.64
C VAL A 109 19.28 -10.07 21.10
N ARG A 110 20.18 -10.62 21.90
CA ARG A 110 20.30 -10.31 23.34
C ARG A 110 21.77 -10.07 23.71
N GLY A 111 22.10 -8.85 24.10
CA GLY A 111 23.47 -8.49 24.49
C GLY A 111 24.51 -8.75 23.39
N GLY A 112 24.13 -8.58 22.13
CA GLY A 112 24.97 -8.83 20.97
C GLY A 112 25.03 -10.30 20.53
N GLN A 113 24.38 -11.21 21.24
CA GLN A 113 24.26 -12.63 20.87
C GLN A 113 22.94 -12.87 20.15
N THR A 114 22.96 -13.59 19.02
CA THR A 114 21.76 -14.11 18.37
C THR A 114 21.34 -15.41 19.06
N CYS A 115 20.11 -15.42 19.54
CA CYS A 115 19.42 -16.59 20.09
C CYS A 115 18.44 -17.12 19.03
N VAL A 116 18.43 -18.42 18.79
CA VAL A 116 17.50 -19.08 17.87
C VAL A 116 16.74 -20.14 18.64
N SER A 117 15.40 -20.14 18.53
CA SER A 117 14.57 -21.18 19.15
C SER A 117 14.60 -22.48 18.35
N PRO A 118 14.13 -23.60 18.90
CA PRO A 118 13.71 -24.74 18.08
C PRO A 118 12.61 -24.35 17.11
N ASP A 119 12.39 -25.20 16.08
CA ASP A 119 11.23 -25.09 15.21
C ASP A 119 9.95 -25.52 15.96
N TYR A 120 8.89 -24.75 15.75
CA TYR A 120 7.54 -25.03 16.22
C TYR A 120 6.61 -25.27 15.04
N ALA A 121 5.80 -26.31 15.10
CA ALA A 121 4.73 -26.50 14.10
C ALA A 121 3.60 -25.51 14.40
N LEU A 122 3.21 -24.69 13.42
CA LEU A 122 1.98 -23.91 13.49
C LEU A 122 0.78 -24.84 13.24
N PRO A 123 -0.35 -24.67 13.95
CA PRO A 123 -1.59 -25.34 13.55
C PRO A 123 -1.91 -25.11 12.08
N PHE A 124 -2.56 -26.09 11.44
CA PHE A 124 -2.91 -26.02 10.04
C PHE A 124 -3.78 -24.77 9.77
N THR A 125 -3.47 -23.99 8.73
CA THR A 125 -4.30 -22.84 8.35
C THR A 125 -5.64 -23.32 7.82
N GLY A 126 -6.69 -22.51 8.03
CA GLY A 126 -8.04 -22.82 7.55
C GLY A 126 -8.35 -22.21 6.19
N SER A 127 -9.63 -22.36 5.79
CA SER A 127 -10.19 -21.69 4.61
C SER A 127 -10.77 -20.34 4.97
N LEU A 128 -10.58 -19.34 4.11
CA LEU A 128 -11.19 -18.02 4.24
C LEU A 128 -12.64 -18.03 3.77
N THR A 129 -13.47 -17.24 4.47
CA THR A 129 -14.86 -16.98 4.06
C THR A 129 -15.18 -15.53 4.44
N PRO A 130 -15.46 -14.62 3.48
CA PRO A 130 -15.48 -14.89 2.02
C PRO A 130 -14.07 -15.15 1.45
N SER A 131 -14.01 -15.85 0.32
CA SER A 131 -12.79 -16.02 -0.47
C SER A 131 -13.13 -15.74 -1.93
N PRO A 132 -12.58 -14.65 -2.52
CA PRO A 132 -12.79 -14.36 -3.93
C PRO A 132 -12.28 -15.49 -4.83
N ASP A 133 -12.97 -15.71 -5.94
CA ASP A 133 -12.52 -16.61 -6.99
C ASP A 133 -11.45 -15.88 -7.82
N VAL A 134 -10.26 -16.42 -7.88
CA VAL A 134 -9.10 -15.82 -8.57
C VAL A 134 -8.54 -16.83 -9.58
N SER A 135 -8.35 -16.38 -10.80
CA SER A 135 -7.57 -17.14 -11.77
C SER A 135 -6.36 -16.32 -12.21
N VAL A 136 -5.25 -17.01 -12.46
CA VAL A 136 -3.96 -16.38 -12.80
C VAL A 136 -3.47 -16.92 -14.13
N ALA A 137 -3.12 -16.01 -15.04
CA ALA A 137 -2.36 -16.31 -16.23
C ALA A 137 -0.98 -15.67 -16.09
N VAL A 138 0.07 -16.45 -16.34
CA VAL A 138 1.46 -16.00 -16.25
C VAL A 138 2.09 -16.13 -17.62
N SER A 139 2.51 -15.00 -18.21
CA SER A 139 3.16 -14.94 -19.52
C SER A 139 4.69 -15.02 -19.39
N GLU A 140 5.26 -14.34 -18.38
CA GLU A 140 6.70 -14.30 -18.14
C GLU A 140 7.02 -14.46 -16.64
N ALA A 141 7.16 -15.70 -16.21
CA ALA A 141 7.33 -16.04 -14.79
C ALA A 141 8.58 -15.43 -14.13
N ALA A 142 9.64 -15.21 -14.89
CA ALA A 142 10.90 -14.66 -14.38
C ALA A 142 10.84 -13.14 -14.18
N ALA A 143 9.90 -12.46 -14.82
CA ALA A 143 9.74 -11.02 -14.76
C ALA A 143 8.78 -10.54 -13.64
N ARG A 144 8.09 -11.47 -12.95
CA ARG A 144 7.15 -11.12 -11.87
C ARG A 144 7.86 -10.48 -10.68
N GLU A 145 7.28 -9.43 -10.15
CA GLU A 145 7.76 -8.86 -8.87
C GLU A 145 7.15 -9.61 -7.68
N PRO A 146 7.99 -10.16 -6.79
CA PRO A 146 7.49 -10.85 -5.59
C PRO A 146 6.87 -9.85 -4.63
N GLY A 147 5.68 -10.18 -4.09
CA GLY A 147 4.98 -9.30 -3.16
C GLY A 147 3.54 -9.72 -2.97
N PHE A 148 2.73 -8.76 -2.55
CA PHE A 148 1.32 -8.94 -2.25
C PHE A 148 0.50 -7.81 -2.89
N ILE A 149 -0.71 -8.14 -3.32
CA ILE A 149 -1.69 -7.18 -3.82
C ILE A 149 -2.79 -7.05 -2.78
N VAL A 150 -2.97 -5.85 -2.24
CA VAL A 150 -4.04 -5.49 -1.32
C VAL A 150 -5.14 -4.81 -2.11
N THR A 151 -6.37 -5.31 -2.00
CA THR A 151 -7.48 -4.83 -2.80
C THR A 151 -8.85 -5.15 -2.16
N SER A 152 -9.92 -4.81 -2.86
CA SER A 152 -11.31 -5.15 -2.53
C SER A 152 -12.00 -5.79 -3.72
N SER A 153 -13.16 -6.41 -3.50
CA SER A 153 -13.98 -6.98 -4.58
C SER A 153 -14.82 -5.94 -5.35
N GLY A 154 -14.56 -4.66 -5.13
CA GLY A 154 -15.21 -3.56 -5.86
C GLY A 154 -16.74 -3.56 -5.64
N GLN A 155 -17.49 -3.59 -6.73
CA GLN A 155 -18.96 -3.55 -6.73
C GLN A 155 -19.63 -4.94 -6.62
N SER A 156 -18.88 -6.00 -6.29
CA SER A 156 -19.42 -7.35 -6.16
C SER A 156 -20.18 -7.55 -4.85
N VAL A 157 -21.13 -8.48 -4.82
CA VAL A 157 -21.84 -8.90 -3.62
C VAL A 157 -21.64 -10.41 -3.45
N PRO A 158 -21.17 -10.90 -2.29
CA PRO A 158 -20.72 -10.15 -1.11
C PRO A 158 -19.42 -9.38 -1.38
N THR A 159 -19.27 -8.21 -0.75
CA THR A 159 -18.07 -7.39 -0.86
C THR A 159 -17.04 -7.82 0.18
N SER A 160 -15.78 -7.89 -0.23
CA SER A 160 -14.66 -8.22 0.65
C SER A 160 -13.44 -7.36 0.35
N ALA A 161 -12.64 -7.09 1.39
CA ALA A 161 -11.24 -6.73 1.23
C ALA A 161 -10.40 -7.99 1.29
N PHE A 162 -9.37 -8.09 0.46
CA PHE A 162 -8.52 -9.28 0.43
C PHE A 162 -7.09 -8.97 0.00
N ILE A 163 -6.21 -9.93 0.26
CA ILE A 163 -4.79 -9.86 -0.12
C ILE A 163 -4.48 -11.10 -0.97
N LEU A 164 -3.90 -10.85 -2.14
CA LEU A 164 -3.32 -11.86 -3.00
C LEU A 164 -1.81 -11.92 -2.79
N ASP A 165 -1.26 -13.11 -2.80
CA ASP A 165 0.18 -13.28 -2.99
C ASP A 165 0.55 -13.28 -4.49
N ALA A 166 1.84 -13.36 -4.80
CA ALA A 166 2.33 -13.34 -6.18
C ALA A 166 1.89 -14.56 -7.03
N ASP A 167 1.37 -15.61 -6.41
CA ASP A 167 0.80 -16.77 -7.10
C ASP A 167 -0.72 -16.63 -7.36
N GLY A 168 -1.34 -15.57 -6.79
CA GLY A 168 -2.79 -15.33 -6.85
C GLY A 168 -3.58 -16.06 -5.76
N ASP A 169 -2.91 -16.67 -4.78
CA ASP A 169 -3.60 -17.25 -3.64
C ASP A 169 -4.12 -16.14 -2.72
N VAL A 170 -5.38 -16.25 -2.30
CA VAL A 170 -5.94 -15.35 -1.28
C VAL A 170 -5.38 -15.74 0.07
N VAL A 171 -4.55 -14.85 0.64
CA VAL A 171 -3.86 -15.09 1.93
C VAL A 171 -4.48 -14.34 3.10
N TRP A 172 -5.43 -13.46 2.85
CA TRP A 172 -6.21 -12.75 3.84
C TRP A 172 -7.52 -12.27 3.21
N ALA A 173 -8.64 -12.32 3.94
CA ALA A 173 -9.88 -11.70 3.52
C ALA A 173 -10.78 -11.39 4.72
N ALA A 174 -11.57 -10.31 4.60
CA ALA A 174 -12.61 -9.93 5.55
C ALA A 174 -13.76 -9.24 4.81
N ASP A 175 -14.94 -9.21 5.44
CA ASP A 175 -16.08 -8.47 4.93
C ASP A 175 -15.75 -6.98 4.79
N ALA A 176 -16.19 -6.39 3.70
CA ALA A 176 -15.99 -4.97 3.38
C ALA A 176 -17.33 -4.24 3.26
N PRO A 177 -17.35 -2.88 3.24
CA PRO A 177 -18.54 -2.12 2.89
C PRO A 177 -19.08 -2.54 1.53
N ASP A 178 -20.38 -2.43 1.32
CA ASP A 178 -20.96 -2.62 0.00
C ASP A 178 -20.33 -1.64 -1.00
N SER A 179 -19.97 -2.15 -2.18
CA SER A 179 -19.28 -1.35 -3.21
C SER A 179 -18.01 -0.66 -2.69
N THR A 180 -17.04 -1.45 -2.21
CA THR A 180 -15.77 -0.91 -1.69
C THR A 180 -14.84 -0.46 -2.81
N GLY A 181 -14.39 0.80 -2.78
CA GLY A 181 -13.39 1.34 -3.69
C GLY A 181 -11.97 0.87 -3.36
N ARG A 182 -11.47 1.29 -2.24
CA ARG A 182 -10.10 1.00 -1.78
C ARG A 182 -10.09 0.19 -0.50
N ALA A 183 -9.17 -0.77 -0.44
CA ALA A 183 -8.71 -1.38 0.81
C ALA A 183 -7.19 -1.22 0.92
N LEU A 184 -6.68 -0.75 2.06
CA LEU A 184 -5.25 -0.57 2.33
C LEU A 184 -4.89 -1.03 3.73
N MET A 185 -3.75 -1.70 3.84
CA MET A 185 -3.13 -1.94 5.13
C MET A 185 -2.49 -0.67 5.68
N ASP A 186 -2.61 -0.43 6.97
CA ASP A 186 -1.93 0.69 7.63
C ASP A 186 -0.39 0.56 7.58
N TYR A 187 0.31 1.62 8.04
CA TYR A 187 1.77 1.68 8.02
C TYR A 187 2.43 0.64 8.93
N ALA A 188 1.75 0.20 9.97
CA ALA A 188 2.26 -0.82 10.88
C ALA A 188 1.99 -2.25 10.37
N GLY A 189 1.07 -2.40 9.41
CA GLY A 189 0.59 -3.71 8.96
C GLY A 189 -0.32 -4.38 10.00
N GLU A 190 -1.02 -3.57 10.80
CA GLU A 190 -1.88 -4.07 11.90
C GLU A 190 -3.36 -4.10 11.54
N ASN A 191 -3.80 -3.19 10.66
CA ASN A 191 -5.20 -3.04 10.28
C ASN A 191 -5.36 -2.93 8.77
N MET A 192 -6.47 -3.47 8.27
CA MET A 192 -6.98 -3.23 6.93
C MET A 192 -8.03 -2.14 7.01
N TRP A 193 -7.78 -1.02 6.36
CA TRP A 193 -8.72 0.09 6.17
C TRP A 193 -9.47 -0.05 4.87
N MET A 194 -10.75 0.29 4.86
CA MET A 194 -11.65 0.14 3.71
C MET A 194 -12.57 1.34 3.60
N VAL A 195 -12.85 1.76 2.38
CA VAL A 195 -13.79 2.84 2.08
C VAL A 195 -14.77 2.41 0.99
N ALA A 196 -16.05 2.73 1.19
CA ALA A 196 -17.10 2.49 0.20
C ALA A 196 -16.86 3.33 -1.06
N LEU A 197 -17.34 2.86 -2.21
CA LEU A 197 -17.36 3.67 -3.44
C LEU A 197 -18.30 4.87 -3.29
N ASN A 198 -19.35 4.71 -2.52
CA ASN A 198 -20.36 5.70 -2.28
C ASN A 198 -20.86 6.39 -3.56
N PRO A 199 -21.75 5.76 -4.33
CA PRO A 199 -22.46 6.48 -5.37
C PRO A 199 -23.19 7.67 -4.74
N ILE A 200 -23.18 8.75 -5.44
CA ILE A 200 -23.77 10.03 -5.05
C ILE A 200 -25.14 9.81 -4.37
N ASN A 201 -25.30 10.35 -3.16
CA ASN A 201 -26.51 10.32 -2.31
C ASN A 201 -26.83 9.02 -1.54
N GLU A 202 -25.97 8.01 -1.54
CA GLU A 202 -26.27 6.75 -0.83
C GLU A 202 -25.59 6.60 0.53
N GLY A 203 -24.87 7.61 1.00
CA GLY A 203 -24.07 7.55 2.24
C GLY A 203 -22.80 6.72 2.05
N GLY A 204 -21.70 7.19 2.56
CA GLY A 204 -20.42 6.49 2.51
C GLY A 204 -20.19 5.66 3.76
N GLU A 205 -19.19 4.84 3.72
CA GLU A 205 -18.72 4.13 4.90
C GLU A 205 -17.20 4.01 4.86
N MET A 206 -16.59 4.25 6.00
CA MET A 206 -15.21 3.88 6.24
C MET A 206 -15.14 2.95 7.44
N ARG A 207 -14.39 1.87 7.32
CA ARG A 207 -14.17 0.90 8.40
C ARG A 207 -12.75 0.40 8.43
N TYR A 208 -12.38 -0.25 9.53
CA TYR A 208 -11.17 -1.07 9.58
C TYR A 208 -11.41 -2.40 10.29
N VAL A 209 -10.56 -3.35 10.00
CA VAL A 209 -10.47 -4.66 10.64
C VAL A 209 -9.01 -4.93 10.96
N SER A 210 -8.70 -5.38 12.19
CA SER A 210 -7.34 -5.82 12.52
C SER A 210 -6.95 -7.05 11.70
N MET A 211 -5.66 -7.23 11.42
CA MET A 211 -5.19 -8.31 10.55
C MET A 211 -5.51 -9.71 11.08
N ASP A 212 -5.75 -9.86 12.39
CA ASP A 212 -6.26 -11.10 13.01
C ASP A 212 -7.80 -11.18 13.05
N GLY A 213 -8.50 -10.11 12.65
CA GLY A 213 -9.96 -10.03 12.65
C GLY A 213 -10.61 -9.83 14.03
N GLU A 214 -9.82 -9.71 15.11
CA GLU A 214 -10.34 -9.62 16.48
C GLU A 214 -10.93 -8.25 16.80
N GLN A 215 -10.48 -7.20 16.10
CA GLN A 215 -10.97 -5.84 16.26
C GLN A 215 -11.51 -5.35 14.93
N ALA A 216 -12.69 -4.74 14.97
CA ALA A 216 -13.29 -4.09 13.83
C ALA A 216 -14.04 -2.84 14.27
N GLN A 217 -14.00 -1.79 13.46
CA GLN A 217 -14.83 -0.61 13.63
C GLN A 217 -15.50 -0.27 12.30
N GLN A 218 -16.80 -0.10 12.33
CA GLN A 218 -17.65 0.32 11.22
C GLN A 218 -18.22 1.71 11.50
N ASN A 219 -18.68 2.40 10.49
CA ASN A 219 -19.35 3.70 10.60
C ASN A 219 -18.54 4.67 11.46
N ILE A 220 -17.31 4.95 11.04
CA ILE A 220 -16.41 5.85 11.78
C ILE A 220 -16.99 7.24 11.79
N ALA A 221 -17.28 7.77 12.99
CA ALA A 221 -17.91 9.08 13.17
C ALA A 221 -17.16 10.20 12.44
N GLY A 222 -17.88 11.00 11.65
CA GLY A 222 -17.36 12.08 10.82
C GLY A 222 -16.78 11.62 9.47
N LEU A 223 -16.83 10.32 9.16
CA LEU A 223 -16.43 9.74 7.88
C LEU A 223 -17.59 8.95 7.22
N GLU A 224 -18.83 9.26 7.61
CA GLU A 224 -20.04 8.62 7.06
C GLU A 224 -20.25 8.90 5.58
N ASN A 225 -19.64 9.97 5.07
CA ASN A 225 -19.67 10.34 3.66
C ASN A 225 -18.33 10.10 2.97
N ALA A 226 -17.44 9.27 3.56
CA ALA A 226 -16.21 8.87 2.91
C ALA A 226 -16.53 8.05 1.65
N HIS A 227 -15.79 8.30 0.57
CA HIS A 227 -16.06 7.71 -0.73
C HIS A 227 -14.78 7.40 -1.50
N HIS A 228 -14.87 6.49 -2.46
CA HIS A 228 -13.90 6.11 -3.47
C HIS A 228 -12.55 5.65 -2.94
N ASP A 229 -11.77 6.54 -2.30
CA ASP A 229 -10.39 6.26 -1.97
C ASP A 229 -9.97 6.77 -0.58
N LEU A 230 -8.97 6.12 -0.04
CA LEU A 230 -8.27 6.47 1.18
C LEU A 230 -6.77 6.25 1.01
N THR A 231 -5.97 6.91 1.83
CA THR A 231 -4.53 6.66 1.91
C THR A 231 -4.07 6.57 3.35
N VAL A 232 -3.04 5.77 3.58
CA VAL A 232 -2.45 5.57 4.91
C VAL A 232 -1.20 6.43 5.08
N MET A 233 -0.94 6.88 6.31
CA MET A 233 0.14 7.80 6.62
C MET A 233 0.96 7.30 7.82
N PRO A 234 2.20 7.79 7.99
CA PRO A 234 2.99 7.52 9.18
C PRO A 234 2.25 7.88 10.48
N GLY A 235 2.60 7.17 11.56
CA GLY A 235 2.01 7.43 12.89
C GLY A 235 0.57 6.97 13.03
N GLY A 236 0.11 6.03 12.20
CA GLY A 236 -1.24 5.46 12.28
C GLY A 236 -2.35 6.40 11.82
N LYS A 237 -2.01 7.46 11.09
CA LYS A 237 -3.00 8.35 10.46
C LYS A 237 -3.53 7.74 9.18
N VAL A 238 -4.77 8.10 8.83
CA VAL A 238 -5.42 7.76 7.57
C VAL A 238 -6.09 8.99 7.00
N ALA A 239 -6.00 9.21 5.70
CA ALA A 239 -6.72 10.27 5.02
C ALA A 239 -7.71 9.67 4.03
N ALA A 240 -8.88 10.27 3.89
CA ALA A 240 -9.94 9.83 3.00
C ALA A 240 -10.58 11.02 2.28
N LEU A 241 -11.16 10.73 1.11
CA LEU A 241 -12.05 11.64 0.41
C LEU A 241 -13.44 11.55 1.06
N VAL A 242 -14.02 12.71 1.39
CA VAL A 242 -15.32 12.80 2.06
C VAL A 242 -16.17 13.84 1.34
N TRP A 243 -17.40 13.49 0.92
CA TRP A 243 -18.31 14.47 0.33
C TRP A 243 -18.58 15.62 1.32
N SER A 244 -18.28 16.84 0.91
CA SER A 244 -18.42 18.02 1.78
C SER A 244 -19.87 18.43 2.02
N THR A 245 -20.76 18.12 1.06
CA THR A 245 -22.19 18.42 1.13
C THR A 245 -22.98 17.35 0.36
N PRO A 246 -24.29 17.13 0.70
CA PRO A 246 -25.16 16.36 -0.17
C PRO A 246 -25.38 17.04 -1.53
N GLY A 247 -25.47 16.28 -2.62
CA GLY A 247 -25.76 16.83 -3.95
C GLY A 247 -25.29 15.92 -5.08
N ASN A 248 -25.42 16.39 -6.31
CA ASN A 248 -24.83 15.72 -7.47
C ASN A 248 -23.41 16.22 -7.65
N ASP A 249 -22.44 15.31 -7.58
CA ASP A 249 -21.02 15.61 -7.71
C ASP A 249 -20.55 16.84 -6.89
N PRO A 250 -20.76 16.85 -5.56
CA PRO A 250 -20.35 17.96 -4.72
C PRO A 250 -18.82 18.00 -4.56
N PRO A 251 -18.27 19.10 -4.05
CA PRO A 251 -16.88 19.13 -3.64
C PRO A 251 -16.55 18.02 -2.63
N SER A 252 -15.32 17.57 -2.64
CA SER A 252 -14.80 16.59 -1.68
C SER A 252 -13.78 17.23 -0.74
N ASP A 253 -13.88 16.87 0.54
CA ASP A 253 -12.89 17.21 1.55
C ASP A 253 -11.84 16.08 1.64
N LEU A 254 -10.57 16.46 1.72
CA LEU A 254 -9.52 15.59 2.20
C LEU A 254 -9.50 15.64 3.73
N VAL A 255 -9.98 14.59 4.36
CA VAL A 255 -10.08 14.49 5.83
C VAL A 255 -9.01 13.54 6.36
N ILE A 256 -8.17 14.04 7.27
CA ILE A 256 -7.14 13.26 7.96
C ILE A 256 -7.67 12.85 9.33
N ARG A 257 -7.69 11.54 9.60
CA ARG A 257 -7.99 10.96 10.89
C ARG A 257 -6.71 10.57 11.62
N SER A 258 -6.54 11.05 12.84
CA SER A 258 -5.46 10.64 13.75
C SER A 258 -5.85 9.36 14.55
N PRO A 259 -4.88 8.63 15.13
CA PRO A 259 -5.17 7.43 15.92
C PRO A 259 -6.10 7.65 17.12
N ASP A 260 -6.09 8.84 17.71
CA ASP A 260 -6.98 9.23 18.81
C ASP A 260 -8.44 9.54 18.36
N GLY A 261 -8.71 9.41 17.04
CA GLY A 261 -10.01 9.70 16.44
C GLY A 261 -10.21 11.16 16.02
N THR A 262 -9.26 12.06 16.29
CA THR A 262 -9.36 13.46 15.86
C THR A 262 -9.37 13.54 14.33
N LEU A 263 -10.30 14.33 13.79
CA LEU A 263 -10.45 14.61 12.36
C LEU A 263 -9.97 16.03 12.04
N ASN A 264 -9.30 16.19 10.91
CA ASN A 264 -8.85 17.45 10.36
C ASN A 264 -9.10 17.50 8.86
N THR A 265 -9.90 18.46 8.38
CA THR A 265 -10.02 18.74 6.94
C THR A 265 -8.78 19.48 6.49
N ALA A 266 -7.96 18.82 5.70
CA ALA A 266 -6.73 19.40 5.18
C ALA A 266 -6.98 20.25 3.93
N PHE A 267 -7.89 19.83 3.05
CA PHE A 267 -8.16 20.52 1.79
C PHE A 267 -9.58 20.23 1.29
N THR A 268 -10.19 21.16 0.58
CA THR A 268 -11.48 20.97 -0.11
C THR A 268 -11.25 21.12 -1.62
N ILE A 269 -11.47 20.05 -2.37
CA ILE A 269 -11.53 20.13 -3.84
C ILE A 269 -12.81 20.84 -4.23
N GLY A 270 -12.66 21.83 -5.07
CA GLY A 270 -13.78 22.67 -5.51
C GLY A 270 -13.38 24.14 -5.56
N SER A 271 -13.64 24.86 -4.48
CA SER A 271 -13.36 26.29 -4.40
C SER A 271 -11.87 26.67 -4.42
N ASN A 272 -10.99 25.72 -4.13
CA ASN A 272 -9.54 25.93 -4.00
C ASN A 272 -8.74 25.53 -5.24
N LEU A 273 -9.39 25.14 -6.34
CA LEU A 273 -8.72 24.83 -7.60
C LEU A 273 -8.41 26.11 -8.37
N TYR A 274 -7.34 26.09 -9.17
CA TYR A 274 -7.00 27.23 -10.04
C TYR A 274 -8.06 27.51 -11.10
N ALA A 275 -8.63 26.46 -11.68
CA ALA A 275 -9.81 26.57 -12.53
C ALA A 275 -10.48 25.20 -12.68
N ALA A 276 -11.81 25.17 -12.56
CA ALA A 276 -12.64 24.03 -12.93
C ALA A 276 -13.76 24.55 -13.85
N ASP A 277 -13.90 23.95 -15.04
CA ASP A 277 -14.84 24.43 -16.05
C ASP A 277 -16.30 24.12 -15.74
N SER A 278 -16.58 23.05 -14.98
CA SER A 278 -17.94 22.51 -14.91
C SER A 278 -18.71 22.87 -13.65
N GLY A 279 -18.03 23.29 -12.58
CA GLY A 279 -18.65 23.41 -11.26
C GLY A 279 -19.12 22.08 -10.67
N LEU A 280 -18.82 20.97 -11.34
CA LEU A 280 -19.08 19.60 -10.89
C LEU A 280 -17.74 18.96 -10.53
N TYR A 281 -17.70 18.26 -9.39
CA TYR A 281 -16.50 17.62 -8.86
C TYR A 281 -16.78 16.16 -8.57
N HIS A 282 -15.78 15.31 -8.76
CA HIS A 282 -15.89 13.90 -8.46
C HIS A 282 -14.48 13.36 -8.18
N ALA A 283 -13.93 13.77 -7.05
CA ALA A 283 -12.64 13.26 -6.60
C ALA A 283 -12.75 11.74 -6.39
N ASP A 284 -11.80 10.97 -6.90
CA ASP A 284 -11.89 9.53 -6.97
C ASP A 284 -10.63 8.77 -6.57
N ALA A 285 -9.48 9.44 -6.48
CA ALA A 285 -8.26 8.83 -5.97
C ALA A 285 -7.43 9.81 -5.14
N VAL A 286 -6.80 9.31 -4.06
CA VAL A 286 -5.94 10.08 -3.18
C VAL A 286 -4.71 9.28 -2.76
N HIS A 287 -3.51 9.87 -2.91
CA HIS A 287 -2.27 9.26 -2.48
C HIS A 287 -1.49 10.21 -1.57
N TYR A 288 -1.01 9.68 -0.43
CA TYR A 288 -0.04 10.37 0.41
C TYR A 288 1.37 10.15 -0.13
N LEU A 289 2.14 11.23 -0.20
CA LEU A 289 3.51 11.27 -0.69
C LEU A 289 4.48 11.42 0.50
N PRO A 290 5.10 10.33 0.98
CA PRO A 290 5.93 10.37 2.18
C PRO A 290 7.26 11.11 1.98
N PHE A 291 7.67 11.40 0.74
CA PHE A 291 8.92 12.07 0.46
C PHE A 291 8.88 13.59 0.69
N ASP A 292 7.69 14.20 0.72
CA ASP A 292 7.52 15.64 0.95
C ASP A 292 6.28 16.02 1.79
N ASP A 293 5.68 15.04 2.46
CA ASP A 293 4.51 15.20 3.35
C ASP A 293 3.35 15.95 2.65
N SER A 294 2.97 15.47 1.49
CA SER A 294 1.91 16.04 0.66
C SER A 294 0.95 14.95 0.16
N PHE A 295 -0.09 15.37 -0.56
CA PHE A 295 -1.05 14.47 -1.20
C PHE A 295 -1.20 14.82 -2.67
N THR A 296 -1.49 13.80 -3.49
CA THR A 296 -2.08 13.98 -4.81
C THR A 296 -3.51 13.51 -4.80
N ILE A 297 -4.40 14.24 -5.47
CA ILE A 297 -5.84 13.95 -5.54
C ILE A 297 -6.27 14.04 -7.01
N SER A 298 -6.89 12.98 -7.51
CA SER A 298 -7.48 12.90 -8.83
C SER A 298 -8.96 13.29 -8.76
N ASP A 299 -9.41 14.13 -9.69
CA ASP A 299 -10.82 14.47 -9.86
C ASP A 299 -11.22 14.30 -11.33
N ARG A 300 -12.15 13.35 -11.57
CA ARG A 300 -12.52 12.90 -12.91
C ARG A 300 -13.37 13.90 -13.69
N ASN A 301 -14.23 14.68 -13.03
CA ASN A 301 -15.16 15.57 -13.72
C ASN A 301 -14.43 16.78 -14.34
N PRO A 302 -13.55 17.50 -13.63
CA PRO A 302 -12.71 18.51 -14.24
C PRO A 302 -11.47 17.94 -14.96
N ASN A 303 -11.27 16.63 -14.99
CA ASN A 303 -10.14 15.95 -15.64
C ASN A 303 -8.78 16.47 -15.15
N LEU A 304 -8.56 16.46 -13.85
CA LEU A 304 -7.34 17.01 -13.26
C LEU A 304 -6.80 16.14 -12.10
N VAL A 305 -5.53 16.39 -11.80
CA VAL A 305 -4.88 15.94 -10.56
C VAL A 305 -4.25 17.14 -9.90
N VAL A 306 -4.42 17.26 -8.59
CA VAL A 306 -3.77 18.30 -7.80
C VAL A 306 -2.78 17.70 -6.83
N LYS A 307 -1.73 18.48 -6.49
CA LYS A 307 -0.88 18.21 -5.34
C LYS A 307 -1.13 19.25 -4.28
N VAL A 308 -1.34 18.78 -3.06
CA VAL A 308 -1.62 19.64 -1.89
C VAL A 308 -0.72 19.24 -0.72
N SER A 309 -0.25 20.22 0.04
CA SER A 309 0.52 19.95 1.26
C SER A 309 -0.38 19.34 2.35
N ALA A 310 0.21 18.69 3.35
CA ALA A 310 -0.52 18.20 4.52
C ALA A 310 -1.19 19.33 5.33
N THR A 311 -0.84 20.58 5.09
CA THR A 311 -1.45 21.77 5.70
C THR A 311 -2.52 22.45 4.83
N GLY A 312 -2.87 21.83 3.67
CA GLY A 312 -3.94 22.28 2.79
C GLY A 312 -3.58 23.38 1.81
N THR A 313 -2.31 23.54 1.49
CA THR A 313 -1.89 24.48 0.45
C THR A 313 -1.84 23.77 -0.90
N LEU A 314 -2.53 24.29 -1.91
CA LEU A 314 -2.44 23.84 -3.29
C LEU A 314 -1.03 24.13 -3.82
N ASP A 315 -0.31 23.08 -4.21
CA ASP A 315 1.05 23.19 -4.70
C ASP A 315 1.07 23.28 -6.24
N TRP A 316 0.37 22.37 -6.93
CA TRP A 316 0.17 22.45 -8.38
C TRP A 316 -1.12 21.74 -8.82
N GLN A 317 -1.56 22.11 -10.04
CA GLN A 317 -2.63 21.46 -10.78
C GLN A 317 -2.11 20.94 -12.12
N LEU A 318 -2.40 19.68 -12.41
CA LEU A 318 -2.10 19.00 -13.66
C LEU A 318 -3.42 18.57 -14.31
N GLY A 319 -3.66 18.93 -15.58
CA GLY A 319 -4.93 18.67 -16.25
C GLY A 319 -5.98 19.73 -15.98
N GLY A 320 -7.19 19.52 -16.51
CA GLY A 320 -8.25 20.52 -16.54
C GLY A 320 -7.86 21.74 -17.34
N THR A 321 -8.49 22.87 -17.02
CA THR A 321 -8.14 24.17 -17.61
C THR A 321 -7.28 24.98 -16.64
N CYS A 322 -6.30 25.70 -17.18
CA CYS A 322 -5.53 26.71 -16.42
C CYS A 322 -6.03 28.12 -16.71
N ALA A 323 -7.18 28.28 -17.37
CA ALA A 323 -7.77 29.59 -17.66
C ALA A 323 -8.21 30.26 -16.35
N GLY A 324 -7.68 31.45 -16.07
CA GLY A 324 -7.95 32.17 -14.83
C GLY A 324 -6.99 31.86 -13.68
N ALA A 325 -6.07 30.93 -13.83
CA ALA A 325 -4.97 30.78 -12.89
C ALA A 325 -4.16 32.10 -12.79
N PRO A 326 -3.83 32.59 -11.59
CA PRO A 326 -3.00 33.76 -11.42
C PRO A 326 -1.65 33.63 -12.15
N ALA A 327 -1.11 34.75 -12.62
CA ALA A 327 0.20 34.73 -13.30
C ALA A 327 1.28 34.21 -12.34
N GLY A 328 1.96 33.15 -12.78
CA GLY A 328 2.99 32.46 -11.98
C GLY A 328 2.47 31.24 -11.21
N ASP A 329 1.17 30.92 -11.31
CA ASP A 329 0.63 29.72 -10.70
C ASP A 329 1.14 28.45 -11.39
N ARG A 330 1.24 27.42 -10.58
CA ARG A 330 1.78 26.13 -10.98
C ARG A 330 0.66 25.25 -11.56
N CYS A 331 0.29 25.52 -12.80
CA CYS A 331 -0.77 24.82 -13.53
C CYS A 331 -0.27 24.38 -14.90
N SER A 332 -0.58 23.14 -15.30
CA SER A 332 -0.28 22.57 -16.61
C SER A 332 -1.53 21.89 -17.16
N ALA A 333 -2.16 22.49 -18.17
CA ALA A 333 -3.30 21.89 -18.86
C ALA A 333 -2.89 20.63 -19.63
N GLN A 334 -3.75 19.61 -19.61
CA GLN A 334 -3.57 18.33 -20.30
C GLN A 334 -4.89 17.88 -20.93
N GLY A 335 -4.83 16.96 -21.87
CA GLY A 335 -5.97 16.59 -22.72
C GLY A 335 -6.59 15.22 -22.44
N TRP A 336 -6.38 14.60 -21.28
CA TRP A 336 -7.03 13.34 -20.95
C TRP A 336 -8.50 13.53 -20.50
N LEU A 337 -9.24 12.44 -20.42
CA LEU A 337 -10.66 12.45 -20.06
C LEU A 337 -10.96 11.31 -19.09
N VAL A 338 -11.73 11.61 -18.02
CA VAL A 338 -12.19 10.62 -17.04
C VAL A 338 -11.02 9.86 -16.38
N ASN A 339 -10.16 10.60 -15.72
CA ASN A 339 -9.04 10.03 -14.98
C ASN A 339 -9.49 9.40 -13.65
N HIS A 340 -8.77 8.36 -13.19
CA HIS A 340 -8.94 7.73 -11.89
C HIS A 340 -7.59 7.57 -11.18
N GLY A 341 -7.18 6.35 -10.89
CA GLY A 341 -5.97 6.08 -10.15
C GLY A 341 -4.70 6.67 -10.78
N HIS A 342 -3.77 7.04 -9.96
CA HIS A 342 -2.51 7.65 -10.40
C HIS A 342 -1.36 7.28 -9.46
N HIS A 343 -0.12 7.51 -9.88
CA HIS A 343 1.05 7.28 -9.04
C HIS A 343 2.13 8.32 -9.34
N LEU A 344 2.52 9.09 -8.32
CA LEU A 344 3.64 10.03 -8.40
C LEU A 344 4.84 9.50 -7.63
N LEU A 345 5.96 9.34 -8.31
CA LEU A 345 7.22 8.91 -7.73
C LEU A 345 8.09 10.12 -7.34
N ALA A 346 8.99 9.91 -6.38
CA ALA A 346 9.90 10.95 -5.89
C ALA A 346 10.83 11.53 -6.97
N ASP A 347 11.09 10.80 -8.04
CA ASP A 347 11.87 11.27 -9.19
C ASP A 347 11.07 12.15 -10.16
N GLY A 348 9.77 12.36 -9.92
CA GLY A 348 8.85 13.11 -10.78
C GLY A 348 8.24 12.28 -11.91
N THR A 349 8.40 10.97 -11.93
CA THR A 349 7.61 10.10 -12.82
C THR A 349 6.17 10.06 -12.32
N PHE A 350 5.22 10.36 -13.18
CA PHE A 350 3.80 10.39 -12.87
C PHE A 350 3.04 9.48 -13.84
N LEU A 351 2.30 8.54 -13.29
CA LEU A 351 1.43 7.64 -14.03
C LEU A 351 -0.03 7.98 -13.76
N LEU A 352 -0.88 7.89 -14.77
CA LEU A 352 -2.31 8.18 -14.69
C LEU A 352 -3.10 7.09 -15.43
N PHE A 353 -4.12 6.55 -14.76
CA PHE A 353 -5.13 5.73 -15.41
C PHE A 353 -6.19 6.65 -16.03
N ASN A 354 -6.27 6.64 -17.35
CA ASN A 354 -7.21 7.42 -18.15
C ASN A 354 -8.26 6.49 -18.74
N ASN A 355 -9.53 6.68 -18.36
CA ASN A 355 -10.63 5.85 -18.89
C ASN A 355 -11.03 6.23 -20.32
N GLY A 356 -10.69 7.45 -20.78
CA GLY A 356 -11.09 7.94 -22.09
C GLY A 356 -12.56 8.31 -22.17
N GLN A 357 -13.02 8.75 -23.34
CA GLN A 357 -14.45 8.96 -23.62
C GLN A 357 -15.10 7.65 -24.05
N ASN A 358 -15.82 7.02 -23.15
CA ASN A 358 -16.39 5.68 -23.37
C ASN A 358 -17.68 5.64 -24.18
N ASP A 359 -18.23 6.74 -24.62
CA ASP A 359 -19.46 6.79 -25.42
C ASP A 359 -19.32 6.13 -26.81
N ASN A 360 -18.07 5.84 -27.24
CA ASN A 360 -17.75 5.26 -28.54
C ASN A 360 -16.89 3.99 -28.47
N GLY A 361 -16.68 3.39 -27.27
CA GLY A 361 -15.87 2.18 -27.12
C GLY A 361 -14.35 2.47 -27.07
N ASP A 362 -13.96 3.62 -26.57
CA ASP A 362 -12.55 3.96 -26.35
C ASP A 362 -11.93 3.01 -25.33
N VAL A 363 -10.69 2.63 -25.55
CA VAL A 363 -9.91 1.80 -24.63
C VAL A 363 -9.30 2.66 -23.54
N ASN A 364 -9.00 2.02 -22.38
CA ASN A 364 -8.30 2.70 -21.32
C ASN A 364 -6.83 2.93 -21.69
N HIS A 365 -6.25 4.02 -21.20
CA HIS A 365 -4.86 4.38 -21.42
C HIS A 365 -4.12 4.53 -20.09
N ILE A 366 -2.87 4.13 -20.07
CA ILE A 366 -1.93 4.44 -19.02
C ILE A 366 -1.00 5.51 -19.53
N ILE A 367 -1.13 6.72 -19.00
CA ILE A 367 -0.35 7.86 -19.45
C ILE A 367 0.78 8.12 -18.47
N GLN A 368 2.00 8.20 -18.99
CA GLN A 368 3.17 8.54 -18.20
C GLN A 368 3.68 9.93 -18.53
N PHE A 369 3.85 10.75 -17.52
CA PHE A 369 4.49 12.06 -17.60
C PHE A 369 5.81 12.06 -16.82
N LYS A 370 6.71 12.95 -17.24
CA LYS A 370 7.82 13.43 -16.40
C LYS A 370 7.47 14.82 -15.91
N LEU A 371 7.27 14.94 -14.62
CA LEU A 371 7.02 16.21 -13.96
C LEU A 371 8.34 16.90 -13.62
N ASN A 372 8.42 18.17 -13.90
CA ASN A 372 9.46 19.04 -13.37
C ASN A 372 8.82 19.99 -12.36
N ASP A 373 8.89 19.59 -11.12
CA ASP A 373 8.31 20.26 -9.96
C ASP A 373 9.41 21.00 -9.22
N THR A 374 9.64 22.26 -9.59
CA THR A 374 10.58 23.14 -8.90
C THR A 374 9.82 24.26 -8.20
N ARG A 375 10.47 24.90 -7.22
CA ARG A 375 9.86 26.05 -6.52
C ARG A 375 9.44 27.20 -7.45
N ALA A 376 10.07 27.31 -8.61
CA ALA A 376 9.86 28.41 -9.56
C ALA A 376 8.93 28.06 -10.72
N SER A 377 8.72 26.78 -11.01
CA SER A 377 7.94 26.34 -12.18
C SER A 377 7.43 24.91 -12.00
N PHE A 378 6.30 24.66 -12.62
CA PHE A 378 5.72 23.33 -12.77
C PHE A 378 5.45 23.05 -14.25
N THR A 379 5.98 21.93 -14.76
CA THR A 379 5.74 21.47 -16.12
C THR A 379 5.58 19.96 -16.15
N ALA A 380 4.79 19.44 -17.09
CA ALA A 380 4.61 18.02 -17.32
C ALA A 380 4.92 17.72 -18.81
N ALA A 381 5.84 16.81 -19.04
CA ALA A 381 6.19 16.33 -20.36
C ALA A 381 5.64 14.91 -20.54
N LEU A 382 4.83 14.66 -21.55
CA LEU A 382 4.36 13.34 -21.94
C LEU A 382 5.57 12.46 -22.29
N VAL A 383 5.66 11.29 -21.67
CA VAL A 383 6.71 10.29 -21.91
C VAL A 383 6.14 9.12 -22.71
N GLU A 384 4.97 8.63 -22.29
CA GLU A 384 4.35 7.43 -22.84
C GLU A 384 2.83 7.54 -22.77
N ASP A 385 2.14 6.97 -23.73
CA ASP A 385 0.70 6.78 -23.76
C ASP A 385 0.41 5.33 -24.18
N TYR A 386 0.40 4.43 -23.19
CA TYR A 386 0.16 3.04 -23.43
C TYR A 386 -1.33 2.76 -23.57
N THR A 387 -1.72 2.17 -24.70
CA THR A 387 -3.09 1.72 -24.94
C THR A 387 -3.32 0.42 -24.17
N GLY A 388 -4.18 0.50 -23.16
CA GLY A 388 -4.54 -0.64 -22.31
C GLY A 388 -5.44 -1.66 -23.02
N THR A 389 -5.78 -2.71 -22.30
CA THR A 389 -6.66 -3.79 -22.80
C THR A 389 -8.09 -3.71 -22.26
N GLY A 390 -8.39 -2.71 -21.40
CA GLY A 390 -9.69 -2.46 -20.82
C GLY A 390 -10.47 -1.37 -21.56
N SER A 391 -11.77 -1.30 -21.32
CA SER A 391 -12.67 -0.28 -21.88
C SER A 391 -13.67 0.25 -20.83
N GLY A 392 -13.38 0.04 -19.54
CA GLY A 392 -14.22 0.49 -18.43
C GLY A 392 -14.20 2.02 -18.29
N ASN A 393 -15.35 2.61 -17.94
CA ASN A 393 -15.49 4.05 -17.74
C ASN A 393 -15.49 4.49 -16.28
N ASN A 394 -15.28 3.57 -15.37
CA ASN A 394 -15.27 3.81 -13.93
C ASN A 394 -14.10 3.08 -13.29
N LEU A 395 -13.54 3.68 -12.24
CA LEU A 395 -12.42 3.13 -11.51
C LEU A 395 -11.22 2.84 -12.43
N GLY A 396 -10.29 2.08 -11.95
CA GLY A 396 -9.02 1.79 -12.58
C GLY A 396 -7.88 2.45 -11.84
N ASP A 397 -6.77 1.75 -11.75
CA ASP A 397 -5.62 2.18 -10.97
C ASP A 397 -4.32 1.80 -11.65
N VAL A 398 -3.25 2.53 -11.31
CA VAL A 398 -1.92 2.26 -11.83
C VAL A 398 -0.87 2.50 -10.76
N GLN A 399 0.08 1.56 -10.64
CA GLN A 399 1.20 1.69 -9.71
C GLN A 399 2.50 1.23 -10.37
N ARG A 400 3.55 2.06 -10.32
CA ARG A 400 4.90 1.62 -10.67
C ARG A 400 5.47 0.80 -9.51
N LEU A 401 5.98 -0.38 -9.79
CA LEU A 401 6.59 -1.25 -8.82
C LEU A 401 8.09 -0.96 -8.68
N PRO A 402 8.73 -1.31 -7.55
CA PRO A 402 10.14 -0.98 -7.31
C PRO A 402 11.12 -1.60 -8.31
N GLY A 403 10.82 -2.77 -8.87
CA GLY A 403 11.61 -3.44 -9.90
C GLY A 403 11.48 -2.81 -11.29
N GLY A 404 10.53 -1.90 -11.47
CA GLY A 404 10.27 -1.20 -12.73
C GLY A 404 9.01 -1.65 -13.44
N ASN A 405 8.39 -2.76 -13.04
CA ASN A 405 7.11 -3.20 -13.58
C ASN A 405 5.98 -2.22 -13.24
N THR A 406 4.87 -2.32 -13.93
CA THR A 406 3.68 -1.52 -13.68
C THR A 406 2.49 -2.42 -13.39
N LEU A 407 1.87 -2.23 -12.23
CA LEU A 407 0.60 -2.84 -11.91
C LEU A 407 -0.54 -1.97 -12.43
N VAL A 408 -1.42 -2.54 -13.23
CA VAL A 408 -2.60 -1.87 -13.78
C VAL A 408 -3.85 -2.60 -13.33
N THR A 409 -4.81 -1.87 -12.77
CA THR A 409 -6.08 -2.42 -12.32
C THR A 409 -7.19 -1.99 -13.25
N TYR A 410 -7.80 -2.93 -13.96
CA TYR A 410 -8.98 -2.74 -14.79
C TYR A 410 -10.20 -3.21 -14.00
N SER A 411 -10.77 -2.31 -13.19
CA SER A 411 -11.77 -2.67 -12.19
C SER A 411 -13.08 -3.17 -12.82
N ILE A 412 -13.50 -2.60 -13.93
CA ILE A 412 -14.75 -3.00 -14.62
C ILE A 412 -14.60 -4.39 -15.26
N GLU A 413 -13.46 -4.66 -15.86
CA GLU A 413 -13.15 -5.95 -16.48
C GLU A 413 -12.82 -7.03 -15.44
N GLY A 414 -12.62 -6.65 -14.18
CA GLY A 414 -12.29 -7.59 -13.12
C GLY A 414 -10.93 -8.23 -13.34
N LYS A 415 -9.89 -7.43 -13.58
CA LYS A 415 -8.52 -7.92 -13.72
C LYS A 415 -7.48 -6.94 -13.22
N ILE A 416 -6.35 -7.51 -12.75
CA ILE A 416 -5.14 -6.79 -12.40
C ILE A 416 -4.03 -7.35 -13.30
N VAL A 417 -3.32 -6.47 -13.99
CA VAL A 417 -2.26 -6.83 -14.94
C VAL A 417 -0.94 -6.27 -14.46
N GLU A 418 0.09 -7.10 -14.40
CA GLU A 418 1.47 -6.67 -14.22
C GLU A 418 2.13 -6.59 -15.61
N LEU A 419 2.69 -5.42 -15.92
CA LEU A 419 3.40 -5.12 -17.17
C LEU A 419 4.88 -4.92 -16.86
N ASP A 420 5.77 -5.41 -17.72
CA ASP A 420 7.20 -5.12 -17.63
C ASP A 420 7.52 -3.67 -18.05
N PRO A 421 8.77 -3.17 -17.93
CA PRO A 421 9.15 -1.84 -18.37
C PRO A 421 8.93 -1.55 -19.87
N ASP A 422 8.84 -2.60 -20.70
CA ASP A 422 8.57 -2.51 -22.14
C ASP A 422 7.07 -2.66 -22.45
N TRP A 423 6.20 -2.61 -21.41
CA TRP A 423 4.74 -2.74 -21.48
C TRP A 423 4.24 -4.11 -21.96
N ASN A 424 5.04 -5.17 -21.86
CA ASN A 424 4.57 -6.53 -22.10
C ASN A 424 3.88 -7.10 -20.87
N GLU A 425 2.83 -7.87 -21.06
CA GLU A 425 2.11 -8.53 -19.98
C GLU A 425 2.99 -9.63 -19.33
N VAL A 426 3.23 -9.50 -18.03
CA VAL A 426 3.97 -10.45 -17.22
C VAL A 426 3.03 -11.48 -16.59
N GLN A 427 1.96 -10.98 -15.97
CA GLN A 427 0.90 -11.82 -15.41
C GLN A 427 -0.41 -11.04 -15.30
N THR A 428 -1.52 -11.80 -15.31
CA THR A 428 -2.86 -11.26 -15.11
C THR A 428 -3.59 -12.07 -14.06
N PHE A 429 -4.14 -11.36 -13.06
CA PHE A 429 -5.09 -11.90 -12.10
C PHE A 429 -6.49 -11.53 -12.56
N SER A 430 -7.33 -12.53 -12.83
CA SER A 430 -8.75 -12.32 -13.13
C SER A 430 -9.54 -12.49 -11.84
N VAL A 431 -10.05 -11.39 -11.34
CA VAL A 431 -10.79 -11.29 -10.09
C VAL A 431 -11.58 -9.98 -10.07
N ARG A 432 -12.77 -9.99 -9.51
CA ARG A 432 -13.49 -8.73 -9.29
C ARG A 432 -12.72 -7.85 -8.31
N VAL A 433 -12.51 -6.60 -8.69
CA VAL A 433 -11.57 -5.73 -8.00
C VAL A 433 -12.04 -4.27 -7.99
N GLY A 434 -11.83 -3.57 -6.87
CA GLY A 434 -11.84 -2.13 -6.78
C GLY A 434 -10.49 -1.53 -7.22
N TYR A 435 -9.90 -0.65 -6.41
CA TYR A 435 -8.50 -0.25 -6.58
C TYR A 435 -7.57 -1.30 -5.97
N ALA A 436 -6.38 -1.46 -6.53
CA ALA A 436 -5.38 -2.39 -6.03
C ALA A 436 -4.06 -1.68 -5.69
N SER A 437 -3.36 -2.18 -4.68
CA SER A 437 -2.06 -1.67 -4.28
C SER A 437 -1.11 -2.82 -4.01
N TRP A 438 0.08 -2.75 -4.59
CA TRP A 438 1.13 -3.73 -4.37
C TRP A 438 2.00 -3.37 -3.16
N ARG A 439 2.45 -4.40 -2.43
CA ARG A 439 3.38 -4.28 -1.30
C ARG A 439 4.44 -5.37 -1.35
N PRO A 440 5.72 -5.06 -1.06
CA PRO A 440 6.76 -6.09 -1.00
C PRO A 440 6.62 -6.99 0.23
N SER A 441 5.93 -6.52 1.26
CA SER A 441 5.75 -7.19 2.55
C SER A 441 4.42 -6.77 3.17
N LEU A 442 3.83 -7.65 3.97
CA LEU A 442 2.67 -7.34 4.80
C LEU A 442 3.04 -6.71 6.16
N TYR A 443 4.31 -6.45 6.38
CA TYR A 443 4.83 -5.77 7.58
C TYR A 443 5.46 -4.44 7.22
N GLY A 444 5.25 -3.45 8.09
CA GLY A 444 5.82 -2.12 7.91
C GLY A 444 5.10 -1.28 6.84
N PRO A 445 5.70 -0.15 6.44
CA PRO A 445 5.07 0.81 5.55
C PRO A 445 4.87 0.24 4.13
N PRO A 446 3.91 0.80 3.36
CA PRO A 446 3.85 0.56 1.93
C PRO A 446 5.17 0.97 1.26
N PRO A 447 5.45 0.49 0.04
CA PRO A 447 6.65 0.89 -0.68
C PRO A 447 6.68 2.43 -0.80
N ARG A 448 7.87 3.00 -0.70
CA ARG A 448 8.05 4.43 -0.96
C ARG A 448 7.89 4.65 -2.46
N ALA A 449 7.00 5.56 -2.81
CA ALA A 449 6.82 6.03 -4.17
C ALA A 449 8.06 6.78 -4.67
#